data_dc4c24ca78f0e5ef49f620effe945b6a
#
_entry.id   dc4c24ca78f0e5ef49f620effe945b6a
#
_cell.length_a   1.000
_cell.length_b   1.000
_cell.length_c   1.000
_cell.angle_alpha   90.00
_cell.angle_beta   90.00
_cell.angle_gamma   90.00
#
_symmetry.space_group_name_H-M   'P 1'
#
loop_
_entity.id
_entity.type
_entity.pdbx_description
1 polymer ?
#
loop_
_entity_poly.entity_id
_entity_poly.type
_entity_poly.pdbx_seq_one_letter_code
_entity_poly.pdbx_strand_id
1 'polypeptide(L)'
;MKLFKKVLLISSLLLVCIYSITFAANTKFPSVTTNKYINDYTGTISKNYTEKIISIGKELEEKTTAQCVIVVINSTNNVPIEKYANELFRSWGIGTSEKNNGLLILLAMDDRNWRVEVGKGLEGAVPDVLSNKIMTSYGKPYFRDGNYNDGLLNCYYEFSNKIAEEYGVSLTSLENINVSSKDYNNNNSSSNTSNKVIPGVIILLIFLDIILNRGRVCRTFLQMIIISSHHRGPRGGGGGFGGGSSGFGGGNSGGNGGFGGGSSNGGGSSGSW
;
A
#
# COMPACT_ATOMS: atom_id res chain seq x y z
N MET A 1 45.30 34.25 -1.47
CA MET A 1 45.10 32.91 -0.90
C MET A 1 43.70 32.71 -0.30
N LYS A 2 43.12 33.63 0.46
CA LYS A 2 41.75 33.50 1.08
C LYS A 2 40.65 33.54 0.02
N LEU A 3 40.76 34.34 -1.05
CA LEU A 3 39.77 34.46 -2.13
C LEU A 3 39.68 33.17 -2.96
N PHE A 4 40.87 32.62 -3.30
CA PHE A 4 40.96 31.36 -4.06
C PHE A 4 40.32 30.18 -3.35
N LYS A 5 40.51 30.05 -1.99
CA LYS A 5 39.88 29.04 -1.17
C LYS A 5 38.35 29.19 -1.12
N LYS A 6 37.84 30.44 -1.06
CA LYS A 6 36.39 30.69 -1.10
C LYS A 6 35.76 30.31 -2.47
N VAL A 7 36.44 30.64 -3.58
CA VAL A 7 35.97 30.27 -4.94
C VAL A 7 35.97 28.75 -5.10
N LEU A 8 37.00 28.05 -4.63
CA LEU A 8 37.06 26.59 -4.66
C LEU A 8 35.95 25.93 -3.82
N LEU A 9 35.64 26.48 -2.65
CA LEU A 9 34.58 25.99 -1.78
C LEU A 9 33.19 26.19 -2.39
N ILE A 10 32.93 27.34 -3.02
CA ILE A 10 31.67 27.63 -3.72
C ILE A 10 31.51 26.73 -4.95
N SER A 11 32.59 26.52 -5.72
CA SER A 11 32.56 25.62 -6.87
C SER A 11 32.33 24.16 -6.47
N SER A 12 32.92 23.71 -5.37
CA SER A 12 32.67 22.37 -4.80
C SER A 12 31.24 22.20 -4.32
N LEU A 13 30.67 23.24 -3.68
CA LEU A 13 29.28 23.23 -3.23
C LEU A 13 28.31 23.21 -4.41
N LEU A 14 28.62 23.97 -5.47
CA LEU A 14 27.83 23.99 -6.71
C LEU A 14 27.86 22.64 -7.43
N LEU A 15 29.03 21.97 -7.44
CA LEU A 15 29.20 20.64 -8.01
C LEU A 15 28.36 19.60 -7.26
N VAL A 16 28.31 19.65 -5.94
CA VAL A 16 27.48 18.77 -5.11
C VAL A 16 25.98 19.01 -5.36
N CYS A 17 25.56 20.26 -5.57
CA CYS A 17 24.17 20.58 -5.93
C CYS A 17 23.76 20.05 -7.32
N ILE A 18 24.70 20.02 -8.27
CA ILE A 18 24.42 19.50 -9.63
C ILE A 18 24.28 17.97 -9.64
N TYR A 19 24.96 17.24 -8.73
CA TYR A 19 24.79 15.78 -8.58
C TYR A 19 23.47 15.37 -7.92
N SER A 20 22.71 16.31 -7.36
CA SER A 20 21.38 16.09 -6.82
C SER A 20 20.27 16.17 -7.87
N ILE A 21 20.62 16.21 -9.18
CA ILE A 21 19.63 16.05 -10.25
C ILE A 21 19.13 14.61 -10.16
N THR A 22 18.05 14.47 -9.43
CA THR A 22 17.26 13.27 -9.29
C THR A 22 17.06 12.62 -10.66
N PHE A 23 17.55 11.41 -10.81
CA PHE A 23 17.06 10.47 -11.78
C PHE A 23 15.57 10.28 -11.50
N ALA A 24 14.72 11.10 -12.10
CA ALA A 24 13.32 10.78 -12.27
C ALA A 24 13.31 9.57 -13.22
N ALA A 25 13.36 8.37 -12.66
CA ALA A 25 13.15 7.15 -13.41
C ALA A 25 11.75 7.30 -14.01
N ASN A 26 11.69 7.50 -15.31
CA ASN A 26 10.44 7.54 -16.06
C ASN A 26 9.94 6.09 -16.08
N THR A 27 9.15 5.73 -15.08
CA THR A 27 8.61 4.38 -14.88
C THR A 27 7.64 4.14 -16.04
N LYS A 28 8.08 3.39 -17.04
CA LYS A 28 7.22 3.03 -18.16
C LYS A 28 6.30 1.90 -17.72
N PHE A 29 5.06 2.21 -17.43
CA PHE A 29 4.06 1.22 -17.10
C PHE A 29 3.63 0.41 -18.33
N PRO A 30 3.25 -0.87 -18.15
CA PRO A 30 2.67 -1.66 -19.22
C PRO A 30 1.33 -1.05 -19.68
N SER A 31 0.94 -1.30 -20.92
CA SER A 31 -0.36 -0.86 -21.44
C SER A 31 -1.46 -1.75 -20.92
N VAL A 32 -2.66 -1.19 -20.67
CA VAL A 32 -3.85 -1.98 -20.29
C VAL A 32 -4.12 -3.03 -21.35
N THR A 33 -4.40 -4.26 -20.93
CA THR A 33 -4.79 -5.37 -21.83
C THR A 33 -6.26 -5.28 -22.21
N THR A 34 -6.68 -6.08 -23.18
CA THR A 34 -8.10 -6.19 -23.60
C THR A 34 -9.01 -6.71 -22.49
N ASN A 35 -8.45 -7.35 -21.47
CA ASN A 35 -9.21 -7.94 -20.36
C ASN A 35 -9.59 -6.94 -19.27
N LYS A 36 -9.22 -5.67 -19.39
CA LYS A 36 -9.54 -4.55 -18.49
C LYS A 36 -9.38 -4.84 -16.98
N TYR A 37 -10.15 -5.78 -16.43
CA TYR A 37 -10.21 -6.08 -14.97
C TYR A 37 -9.09 -6.97 -14.47
N ILE A 38 -8.38 -7.67 -15.36
CA ILE A 38 -7.20 -8.47 -15.05
C ILE A 38 -6.15 -8.33 -16.14
N ASN A 39 -4.98 -7.82 -15.77
CA ASN A 39 -3.86 -7.55 -16.65
C ASN A 39 -2.67 -8.39 -16.20
N ASP A 40 -2.59 -9.62 -16.70
CA ASP A 40 -1.52 -10.55 -16.40
C ASP A 40 -0.43 -10.49 -17.47
N TYR A 41 0.75 -9.96 -17.12
CA TYR A 41 1.92 -9.87 -18.01
C TYR A 41 2.91 -11.02 -17.80
N THR A 42 2.57 -11.95 -16.90
CA THR A 42 3.42 -13.10 -16.56
C THR A 42 2.91 -14.41 -17.17
N GLY A 43 1.65 -14.44 -17.57
CA GLY A 43 0.99 -15.66 -18.05
C GLY A 43 0.70 -16.67 -16.93
N THR A 44 0.69 -16.21 -15.67
CA THR A 44 0.48 -17.08 -14.50
C THR A 44 -0.98 -17.45 -14.30
N ILE A 45 -1.91 -16.58 -14.70
CA ILE A 45 -3.34 -16.75 -14.42
C ILE A 45 -4.02 -17.48 -15.58
N SER A 46 -4.67 -18.58 -15.26
CA SER A 46 -5.34 -19.40 -16.28
C SER A 46 -6.61 -18.75 -16.82
N LYS A 47 -6.96 -19.10 -18.06
CA LYS A 47 -8.09 -18.50 -18.78
C LYS A 47 -9.41 -18.59 -18.01
N ASN A 48 -9.72 -19.72 -17.38
CA ASN A 48 -10.95 -19.90 -16.60
C ASN A 48 -11.06 -18.89 -15.44
N TYR A 49 -9.95 -18.60 -14.74
CA TYR A 49 -9.92 -17.61 -13.67
C TYR A 49 -10.01 -16.19 -14.20
N THR A 50 -9.36 -15.92 -15.32
CA THR A 50 -9.46 -14.66 -16.05
C THR A 50 -10.91 -14.35 -16.41
N GLU A 51 -11.66 -15.32 -16.97
CA GLU A 51 -13.05 -15.16 -17.34
C GLU A 51 -13.96 -14.87 -16.14
N LYS A 52 -13.74 -15.56 -15.00
CA LYS A 52 -14.47 -15.31 -13.76
C LYS A 52 -14.23 -13.88 -13.24
N ILE A 53 -12.97 -13.44 -13.19
CA ILE A 53 -12.60 -12.10 -12.74
C ILE A 53 -13.22 -11.04 -13.65
N ILE A 54 -13.21 -11.24 -14.97
CA ILE A 54 -13.83 -10.34 -15.93
C ILE A 54 -15.35 -10.26 -15.69
N SER A 55 -16.02 -11.39 -15.46
CA SER A 55 -17.45 -11.42 -15.18
C SER A 55 -17.82 -10.62 -13.94
N ILE A 56 -17.08 -10.81 -12.84
CA ILE A 56 -17.30 -10.06 -11.60
C ILE A 56 -17.04 -8.57 -11.81
N GLY A 57 -15.90 -8.22 -12.42
CA GLY A 57 -15.50 -6.83 -12.63
C GLY A 57 -16.47 -6.07 -13.51
N LYS A 58 -16.99 -6.72 -14.57
CA LYS A 58 -17.98 -6.14 -15.47
C LYS A 58 -19.29 -5.88 -14.74
N GLU A 59 -19.82 -6.85 -14.01
CA GLU A 59 -21.06 -6.69 -13.25
C GLU A 59 -20.94 -5.62 -12.17
N LEU A 60 -19.79 -5.59 -11.45
CA LEU A 60 -19.51 -4.58 -10.44
C LEU A 60 -19.51 -3.18 -11.05
N GLU A 61 -18.79 -2.97 -12.15
CA GLU A 61 -18.73 -1.67 -12.82
C GLU A 61 -20.09 -1.24 -13.38
N GLU A 62 -20.85 -2.15 -13.98
CA GLU A 62 -22.19 -1.87 -14.50
C GLU A 62 -23.18 -1.43 -13.41
N LYS A 63 -23.09 -2.03 -12.21
CA LYS A 63 -24.01 -1.73 -11.10
C LYS A 63 -23.57 -0.56 -10.22
N THR A 64 -22.27 -0.26 -10.14
CA THR A 64 -21.71 0.71 -9.15
C THR A 64 -20.91 1.82 -9.78
N THR A 65 -20.45 1.66 -11.02
CA THR A 65 -19.39 2.44 -11.66
C THR A 65 -18.00 2.26 -11.05
N ALA A 66 -17.87 1.47 -9.98
CA ALA A 66 -16.58 1.19 -9.36
C ALA A 66 -15.76 0.21 -10.21
N GLN A 67 -14.46 0.40 -10.24
CA GLN A 67 -13.53 -0.40 -11.04
C GLN A 67 -12.53 -1.12 -10.13
N CYS A 68 -12.64 -2.44 -10.05
CA CYS A 68 -11.66 -3.29 -9.38
C CYS A 68 -10.77 -3.96 -10.43
N VAL A 69 -9.45 -3.82 -10.30
CA VAL A 69 -8.47 -4.22 -11.32
C VAL A 69 -7.34 -5.02 -10.69
N ILE A 70 -6.98 -6.14 -11.30
CA ILE A 70 -5.78 -6.91 -10.98
C ILE A 70 -4.69 -6.60 -12.00
N VAL A 71 -3.46 -6.44 -11.52
CA VAL A 71 -2.25 -6.35 -12.34
C VAL A 71 -1.21 -7.32 -11.79
N VAL A 72 -0.74 -8.23 -12.65
CA VAL A 72 0.33 -9.18 -12.31
C VAL A 72 1.52 -8.90 -13.20
N ILE A 73 2.64 -8.56 -12.57
CA ILE A 73 3.93 -8.24 -13.22
C ILE A 73 5.05 -9.11 -12.65
N ASN A 74 6.16 -9.22 -13.38
CA ASN A 74 7.33 -9.91 -12.85
C ASN A 74 7.94 -9.15 -11.67
N SER A 75 8.31 -7.89 -11.86
CA SER A 75 8.98 -7.08 -10.84
C SER A 75 8.66 -5.60 -11.00
N THR A 76 8.75 -4.86 -9.90
CA THR A 76 8.71 -3.38 -9.90
C THR A 76 10.05 -2.75 -10.26
N ASN A 77 11.10 -3.56 -10.56
CA ASN A 77 12.45 -3.12 -10.89
C ASN A 77 13.06 -2.17 -9.83
N ASN A 78 13.00 -2.59 -8.56
CA ASN A 78 13.48 -1.84 -7.39
C ASN A 78 12.73 -0.52 -7.11
N VAL A 79 11.61 -0.25 -7.76
CA VAL A 79 10.71 0.82 -7.36
C VAL A 79 9.89 0.33 -6.16
N PRO A 80 9.77 1.09 -5.06
CA PRO A 80 8.88 0.72 -3.96
C PRO A 80 7.47 0.41 -4.47
N ILE A 81 6.89 -0.71 -4.05
CA ILE A 81 5.63 -1.21 -4.62
C ILE A 81 4.47 -0.24 -4.42
N GLU A 82 4.48 0.51 -3.32
CA GLU A 82 3.49 1.54 -3.03
C GLU A 82 3.55 2.67 -4.07
N LYS A 83 4.77 3.14 -4.37
CA LYS A 83 5.00 4.17 -5.38
C LYS A 83 4.60 3.66 -6.76
N TYR A 84 5.04 2.45 -7.13
CA TYR A 84 4.71 1.86 -8.41
C TYR A 84 3.20 1.72 -8.61
N ALA A 85 2.49 1.18 -7.61
CA ALA A 85 1.04 0.98 -7.69
C ALA A 85 0.26 2.30 -7.76
N ASN A 86 0.65 3.29 -6.97
CA ASN A 86 -0.01 4.61 -6.98
C ASN A 86 0.18 5.33 -8.32
N GLU A 87 1.41 5.33 -8.87
CA GLU A 87 1.70 5.91 -10.17
C GLU A 87 1.00 5.15 -11.31
N LEU A 88 0.98 3.80 -11.26
CA LEU A 88 0.25 2.96 -12.21
C LEU A 88 -1.25 3.23 -12.16
N PHE A 89 -1.85 3.27 -10.97
CA PHE A 89 -3.25 3.57 -10.74
C PHE A 89 -3.67 4.87 -11.39
N ARG A 90 -2.88 5.93 -11.17
CA ARG A 90 -3.11 7.26 -11.74
C ARG A 90 -2.86 7.30 -13.24
N SER A 91 -1.80 6.63 -13.72
CA SER A 91 -1.48 6.56 -15.16
C SER A 91 -2.59 5.89 -15.96
N TRP A 92 -3.21 4.86 -15.40
CA TRP A 92 -4.35 4.19 -16.00
C TRP A 92 -5.67 4.89 -15.75
N GLY A 93 -5.78 5.71 -14.69
CA GLY A 93 -7.00 6.40 -14.30
C GLY A 93 -8.08 5.45 -13.78
N ILE A 94 -7.69 4.45 -12.96
CA ILE A 94 -8.60 3.41 -12.45
C ILE A 94 -9.72 4.05 -11.58
N GLY A 95 -10.97 3.74 -11.86
CA GLY A 95 -12.16 4.38 -11.29
C GLY A 95 -12.63 5.57 -12.10
N THR A 96 -13.71 6.21 -11.67
CA THR A 96 -14.23 7.41 -12.32
C THR A 96 -13.59 8.67 -11.74
N SER A 97 -13.41 9.70 -12.56
CA SER A 97 -12.86 11.00 -12.10
C SER A 97 -13.73 11.70 -11.07
N GLU A 98 -15.04 11.49 -11.13
CA GLU A 98 -15.99 12.10 -10.21
C GLU A 98 -16.00 11.43 -8.84
N LYS A 99 -15.99 10.08 -8.82
CA LYS A 99 -16.14 9.30 -7.59
C LYS A 99 -14.81 8.80 -7.02
N ASN A 100 -13.73 8.74 -7.84
CA ASN A 100 -12.44 8.14 -7.47
C ASN A 100 -12.61 6.72 -6.86
N ASN A 101 -13.52 5.93 -7.45
CA ASN A 101 -13.98 4.65 -6.97
C ASN A 101 -13.26 3.47 -7.65
N GLY A 102 -11.95 3.57 -7.74
CA GLY A 102 -11.09 2.51 -8.25
C GLY A 102 -10.43 1.69 -7.13
N LEU A 103 -10.10 0.43 -7.42
CA LEU A 103 -9.27 -0.43 -6.60
C LEU A 103 -8.31 -1.20 -7.50
N LEU A 104 -7.03 -1.20 -7.15
CA LEU A 104 -5.98 -1.94 -7.84
C LEU A 104 -5.38 -2.99 -6.90
N ILE A 105 -5.31 -4.23 -7.35
CA ILE A 105 -4.54 -5.31 -6.72
C ILE A 105 -3.31 -5.54 -7.59
N LEU A 106 -2.14 -5.13 -7.13
CA LEU A 106 -0.86 -5.34 -7.82
C LEU A 106 -0.11 -6.51 -7.19
N LEU A 107 0.36 -7.43 -8.01
CA LEU A 107 1.21 -8.54 -7.63
C LEU A 107 2.52 -8.48 -8.42
N ALA A 108 3.65 -8.39 -7.72
CA ALA A 108 5.01 -8.44 -8.28
C ALA A 108 5.64 -9.80 -7.93
N MET A 109 5.67 -10.71 -8.91
CA MET A 109 5.91 -12.14 -8.70
C MET A 109 7.32 -12.43 -8.21
N ASP A 110 8.34 -11.88 -8.87
CA ASP A 110 9.75 -12.12 -8.54
C ASP A 110 10.14 -11.43 -7.22
N ASP A 111 9.50 -10.28 -6.93
CA ASP A 111 9.70 -9.51 -5.70
C ASP A 111 8.95 -10.14 -4.52
N ARG A 112 8.00 -11.05 -4.78
CA ARG A 112 7.06 -11.63 -3.80
C ARG A 112 6.34 -10.57 -2.98
N ASN A 113 5.95 -9.50 -3.62
CA ASN A 113 5.28 -8.36 -3.00
C ASN A 113 3.92 -8.11 -3.64
N TRP A 114 2.98 -7.70 -2.81
CA TRP A 114 1.68 -7.25 -3.25
C TRP A 114 1.35 -5.86 -2.72
N ARG A 115 0.52 -5.14 -3.46
CA ARG A 115 -0.07 -3.87 -3.05
C ARG A 115 -1.54 -3.82 -3.44
N VAL A 116 -2.38 -3.36 -2.52
CA VAL A 116 -3.73 -2.90 -2.83
C VAL A 116 -3.71 -1.39 -2.78
N GLU A 117 -4.06 -0.74 -3.88
CA GLU A 117 -4.21 0.70 -3.97
C GLU A 117 -5.68 1.04 -4.06
N VAL A 118 -6.17 1.87 -3.15
CA VAL A 118 -7.59 2.20 -3.00
C VAL A 118 -7.82 3.66 -3.40
N GLY A 119 -8.76 3.89 -4.31
CA GLY A 119 -9.21 5.22 -4.66
C GLY A 119 -9.97 5.87 -3.51
N LYS A 120 -9.87 7.19 -3.41
CA LYS A 120 -10.46 7.97 -2.31
C LYS A 120 -11.94 7.66 -2.06
N GLY A 121 -12.70 7.41 -3.10
CA GLY A 121 -14.14 7.10 -3.01
C GLY A 121 -14.46 5.71 -2.47
N LEU A 122 -13.45 4.83 -2.34
CA LEU A 122 -13.63 3.49 -1.78
C LEU A 122 -12.99 3.30 -0.40
N GLU A 123 -12.34 4.34 0.17
CA GLU A 123 -11.69 4.24 1.49
C GLU A 123 -12.69 3.87 2.61
N GLY A 124 -13.97 4.23 2.45
CA GLY A 124 -15.05 3.82 3.36
C GLY A 124 -15.39 2.34 3.26
N ALA A 125 -15.51 1.83 2.04
CA ALA A 125 -15.83 0.43 1.75
C ALA A 125 -14.65 -0.50 2.04
N VAL A 126 -13.43 -0.06 1.71
CA VAL A 126 -12.19 -0.82 1.80
C VAL A 126 -11.11 -0.01 2.52
N PRO A 127 -11.23 0.18 3.85
CA PRO A 127 -10.16 0.79 4.65
C PRO A 127 -8.88 -0.06 4.62
N ASP A 128 -7.73 0.55 4.91
CA ASP A 128 -6.41 -0.09 4.88
C ASP A 128 -6.36 -1.38 5.70
N VAL A 129 -6.96 -1.39 6.90
CA VAL A 129 -7.02 -2.57 7.77
C VAL A 129 -7.80 -3.71 7.11
N LEU A 130 -8.92 -3.42 6.45
CA LEU A 130 -9.72 -4.42 5.75
C LEU A 130 -8.98 -4.94 4.51
N SER A 131 -8.35 -4.05 3.74
CA SER A 131 -7.57 -4.46 2.57
C SER A 131 -6.42 -5.39 2.96
N ASN A 132 -5.70 -5.09 4.04
CA ASN A 132 -4.66 -5.96 4.59
C ASN A 132 -5.23 -7.32 5.03
N LYS A 133 -6.37 -7.31 5.75
CA LYS A 133 -7.02 -8.55 6.21
C LYS A 133 -7.42 -9.43 5.03
N ILE A 134 -8.02 -8.88 3.98
CA ILE A 134 -8.40 -9.65 2.78
C ILE A 134 -7.16 -10.29 2.15
N MET A 135 -6.11 -9.51 1.88
CA MET A 135 -4.90 -10.04 1.25
C MET A 135 -4.20 -11.10 2.11
N THR A 136 -4.17 -10.93 3.42
CA THR A 136 -3.51 -11.87 4.33
C THR A 136 -4.31 -13.15 4.57
N SER A 137 -5.64 -13.11 4.54
CA SER A 137 -6.48 -14.29 4.78
C SER A 137 -6.83 -15.05 3.49
N TYR A 138 -7.02 -14.36 2.38
CA TYR A 138 -7.53 -14.94 1.13
C TYR A 138 -6.48 -15.00 0.01
N GLY A 139 -5.43 -14.19 0.04
CA GLY A 139 -4.37 -14.17 -0.98
C GLY A 139 -3.08 -14.85 -0.52
N LYS A 140 -2.44 -14.30 0.49
CA LYS A 140 -1.10 -14.68 0.94
C LYS A 140 -0.90 -16.19 1.18
N PRO A 141 -1.80 -16.95 1.82
CA PRO A 141 -1.62 -18.38 2.00
C PRO A 141 -1.54 -19.14 0.66
N TYR A 142 -2.37 -18.75 -0.29
CA TYR A 142 -2.38 -19.34 -1.63
C TYR A 142 -1.12 -18.97 -2.43
N PHE A 143 -0.66 -17.71 -2.33
CA PHE A 143 0.57 -17.26 -3.00
C PHE A 143 1.80 -18.00 -2.51
N ARG A 144 1.88 -18.29 -1.20
CA ARG A 144 2.95 -19.12 -0.62
C ARG A 144 2.98 -20.54 -1.16
N ASP A 145 1.80 -21.10 -1.43
CA ASP A 145 1.64 -22.43 -2.02
C ASP A 145 1.81 -22.43 -3.55
N GLY A 146 2.08 -21.25 -4.16
CA GLY A 146 2.18 -21.10 -5.61
C GLY A 146 0.83 -21.12 -6.34
N ASN A 147 -0.27 -21.12 -5.60
CA ASN A 147 -1.64 -21.12 -6.17
C ASN A 147 -2.17 -19.71 -6.36
N TYR A 148 -1.60 -18.99 -7.32
CA TYR A 148 -1.96 -17.59 -7.59
C TYR A 148 -3.38 -17.43 -8.13
N ASN A 149 -3.89 -18.42 -8.86
CA ASN A 149 -5.23 -18.43 -9.42
C ASN A 149 -6.29 -18.28 -8.33
N ASP A 150 -6.33 -19.20 -7.37
CA ASP A 150 -7.31 -19.15 -6.28
C ASP A 150 -7.08 -17.95 -5.38
N GLY A 151 -5.83 -17.64 -5.06
CA GLY A 151 -5.51 -16.50 -4.18
C GLY A 151 -6.01 -15.17 -4.75
N LEU A 152 -5.78 -14.91 -6.03
CA LEU A 152 -6.25 -13.67 -6.67
C LEU A 152 -7.77 -13.66 -6.86
N LEU A 153 -8.38 -14.79 -7.25
CA LEU A 153 -9.85 -14.87 -7.36
C LEU A 153 -10.53 -14.63 -6.01
N ASN A 154 -10.03 -15.25 -4.94
CA ASN A 154 -10.59 -15.09 -3.61
C ASN A 154 -10.48 -13.62 -3.11
N CYS A 155 -9.32 -12.98 -3.30
CA CYS A 155 -9.16 -11.57 -2.97
C CYS A 155 -10.09 -10.69 -3.80
N TYR A 156 -10.17 -10.92 -5.09
CA TYR A 156 -11.02 -10.15 -6.00
C TYR A 156 -12.50 -10.28 -5.65
N TYR A 157 -12.94 -11.48 -5.31
CA TYR A 157 -14.28 -11.76 -4.80
C TYR A 157 -14.59 -10.91 -3.57
N GLU A 158 -13.73 -10.99 -2.54
CA GLU A 158 -13.94 -10.27 -1.28
C GLU A 158 -13.97 -8.76 -1.48
N PHE A 159 -13.02 -8.19 -2.25
CA PHE A 159 -13.03 -6.77 -2.55
C PHE A 159 -14.27 -6.35 -3.31
N SER A 160 -14.66 -7.10 -4.35
CA SER A 160 -15.86 -6.81 -5.16
C SER A 160 -17.13 -6.89 -4.31
N ASN A 161 -17.22 -7.86 -3.40
CA ASN A 161 -18.34 -7.99 -2.48
C ASN A 161 -18.44 -6.80 -1.53
N LYS A 162 -17.31 -6.36 -0.94
CA LYS A 162 -17.28 -5.19 -0.04
C LYS A 162 -17.65 -3.90 -0.76
N ILE A 163 -17.21 -3.73 -1.99
CA ILE A 163 -17.61 -2.59 -2.81
C ILE A 163 -19.11 -2.66 -3.12
N ALA A 164 -19.62 -3.82 -3.51
CA ALA A 164 -21.05 -4.02 -3.81
C ALA A 164 -21.93 -3.74 -2.57
N GLU A 165 -21.52 -4.21 -1.38
CA GLU A 165 -22.20 -3.92 -0.10
C GLU A 165 -22.29 -2.41 0.17
N GLU A 166 -21.23 -1.64 -0.05
CA GLU A 166 -21.20 -0.18 0.12
C GLU A 166 -22.21 0.54 -0.81
N TYR A 167 -22.34 0.02 -2.03
CA TYR A 167 -23.30 0.57 -3.01
C TYR A 167 -24.72 0.00 -2.87
N GLY A 168 -24.96 -0.89 -1.92
CA GLY A 168 -26.27 -1.51 -1.67
C GLY A 168 -26.73 -2.42 -2.80
N VAL A 169 -25.80 -3.05 -3.54
CA VAL A 169 -26.10 -3.95 -4.65
C VAL A 169 -25.58 -5.36 -4.38
N SER A 170 -26.19 -6.38 -5.01
CA SER A 170 -25.69 -7.76 -5.02
C SER A 170 -25.12 -8.11 -6.40
N LEU A 171 -24.06 -8.95 -6.41
CA LEU A 171 -23.44 -9.44 -7.64
C LEU A 171 -23.80 -10.91 -7.83
N THR A 172 -24.49 -11.22 -8.90
CA THR A 172 -24.87 -12.60 -9.25
C THR A 172 -23.68 -13.43 -9.70
N SER A 173 -22.66 -12.79 -10.26
CA SER A 173 -21.40 -13.43 -10.64
C SER A 173 -20.61 -14.01 -9.45
N LEU A 174 -20.95 -13.62 -8.22
CA LEU A 174 -20.35 -14.17 -7.01
C LEU A 174 -21.02 -15.46 -6.50
N GLU A 175 -22.29 -15.72 -6.88
CA GLU A 175 -23.11 -16.80 -6.30
C GLU A 175 -22.55 -18.20 -6.48
N ASN A 176 -21.76 -18.43 -7.55
CA ASN A 176 -21.20 -19.76 -7.87
C ASN A 176 -19.71 -19.88 -7.59
N ILE A 177 -19.12 -18.96 -6.82
CA ILE A 177 -17.70 -18.97 -6.48
C ILE A 177 -17.54 -19.41 -5.04
N ASN A 178 -16.95 -20.58 -4.83
CA ASN A 178 -16.58 -21.05 -3.50
C ASN A 178 -15.28 -20.37 -3.07
N VAL A 179 -15.40 -19.33 -2.25
CA VAL A 179 -14.25 -18.65 -1.63
C VAL A 179 -13.88 -19.35 -0.33
N SER A 180 -12.64 -19.73 -0.18
CA SER A 180 -12.12 -20.32 1.04
C SER A 180 -11.03 -19.41 1.62
N SER A 181 -11.26 -18.88 2.83
CA SER A 181 -10.17 -18.37 3.63
C SER A 181 -9.36 -19.55 4.14
N LYS A 182 -8.07 -19.61 3.84
CA LYS A 182 -7.18 -20.43 4.63
C LYS A 182 -6.88 -19.63 5.89
N ASP A 183 -7.58 -19.94 6.99
CA ASP A 183 -7.13 -19.51 8.29
C ASP A 183 -5.69 -20.00 8.44
N TYR A 184 -4.76 -19.11 8.17
CA TYR A 184 -3.43 -19.26 8.70
C TYR A 184 -3.61 -19.08 10.21
N ASN A 185 -4.09 -20.14 10.88
CA ASN A 185 -3.77 -20.34 12.25
C ASN A 185 -2.27 -20.15 12.31
N ASN A 186 -1.86 -18.98 12.73
CA ASN A 186 -0.60 -18.75 13.36
C ASN A 186 -0.57 -19.69 14.55
N ASN A 187 -0.31 -20.96 14.28
CA ASN A 187 0.40 -21.87 15.15
C ASN A 187 1.90 -21.46 15.17
N ASN A 188 2.22 -20.18 14.96
CA ASN A 188 3.03 -19.50 15.92
C ASN A 188 2.17 -19.56 17.19
N SER A 189 2.16 -20.73 17.84
CA SER A 189 2.43 -20.76 19.24
C SER A 189 3.31 -19.54 19.44
N SER A 190 2.71 -18.44 19.93
CA SER A 190 3.40 -17.61 20.84
C SER A 190 4.15 -18.61 21.67
N SER A 191 5.36 -18.98 21.29
CA SER A 191 6.34 -19.28 22.26
C SER A 191 6.29 -18.01 23.09
N ASN A 192 5.48 -18.06 24.15
CA ASN A 192 5.73 -17.36 25.36
C ASN A 192 7.09 -17.89 25.85
N THR A 193 8.11 -17.75 25.01
CA THR A 193 9.40 -17.32 25.44
C THR A 193 9.10 -15.93 25.97
N SER A 194 8.39 -15.94 27.11
CA SER A 194 8.33 -14.82 27.98
C SER A 194 9.76 -14.29 27.94
N ASN A 195 9.91 -13.11 27.35
CA ASN A 195 11.12 -12.31 27.43
C ASN A 195 11.35 -11.96 28.92
N LYS A 196 11.47 -12.98 29.78
CA LYS A 196 11.91 -12.88 31.17
C LYS A 196 13.35 -12.39 31.23
N VAL A 197 14.08 -12.47 30.11
CA VAL A 197 15.43 -11.94 29.97
C VAL A 197 15.42 -10.41 29.84
N ILE A 198 14.45 -9.81 29.13
CA ILE A 198 14.39 -8.36 28.92
C ILE A 198 14.14 -7.59 30.24
N PRO A 199 13.13 -7.95 31.08
CA PRO A 199 12.98 -7.30 32.37
C PRO A 199 14.19 -7.57 33.31
N GLY A 200 14.80 -8.76 33.24
CA GLY A 200 16.00 -9.07 33.99
C GLY A 200 17.20 -8.22 33.61
N VAL A 201 17.44 -7.99 32.32
CA VAL A 201 18.52 -7.12 31.81
C VAL A 201 18.27 -5.67 32.17
N ILE A 202 17.04 -5.18 32.10
CA ILE A 202 16.67 -3.81 32.47
C ILE A 202 16.89 -3.61 33.98
N ILE A 203 16.48 -4.56 34.82
CA ILE A 203 16.71 -4.51 36.27
C ILE A 203 18.21 -4.54 36.58
N LEU A 204 18.99 -5.36 35.88
CA LEU A 204 20.45 -5.42 36.03
C LEU A 204 21.11 -4.09 35.64
N LEU A 205 20.67 -3.46 34.53
CA LEU A 205 21.21 -2.15 34.11
C LEU A 205 20.85 -1.04 35.10
N ILE A 206 19.64 -1.05 35.65
CA ILE A 206 19.21 -0.13 36.71
C ILE A 206 20.07 -0.34 37.97
N PHE A 207 20.31 -1.60 38.35
CA PHE A 207 21.14 -1.94 39.51
C PHE A 207 22.60 -1.52 39.31
N LEU A 208 23.15 -1.71 38.11
CA LEU A 208 24.49 -1.24 37.75
C LEU A 208 24.60 0.30 37.80
N ASP A 209 23.59 1.03 37.31
CA ASP A 209 23.54 2.50 37.39
C ASP A 209 23.50 3.00 38.86
N ILE A 210 22.77 2.30 39.73
CA ILE A 210 22.74 2.64 41.16
C ILE A 210 24.11 2.43 41.82
N ILE A 211 24.80 1.34 41.48
CA ILE A 211 26.11 1.00 42.08
C ILE A 211 27.23 1.85 41.49
N LEU A 212 27.33 1.96 40.18
CA LEU A 212 28.46 2.64 39.51
C LEU A 212 28.27 4.15 39.38
N ASN A 213 27.03 4.61 39.19
CA ASN A 213 26.73 6.01 38.87
C ASN A 213 25.84 6.71 39.90
N ARG A 214 25.66 6.11 41.09
CA ARG A 214 24.77 6.60 42.16
C ARG A 214 23.34 6.96 41.67
N GLY A 215 22.80 6.22 40.66
CA GLY A 215 21.46 6.39 40.16
C GLY A 215 21.23 7.68 39.36
N ARG A 216 22.28 8.34 38.86
CA ARG A 216 22.17 9.62 38.12
C ARG A 216 21.40 9.49 36.81
N VAL A 217 21.60 8.38 36.09
CA VAL A 217 20.91 8.14 34.79
C VAL A 217 19.44 7.84 35.03
N CYS A 218 19.12 7.00 36.01
CA CYS A 218 17.73 6.70 36.40
C CYS A 218 16.98 7.97 36.83
N ARG A 219 17.61 8.86 37.56
CA ARG A 219 16.99 10.09 38.06
C ARG A 219 16.68 11.09 36.97
N THR A 220 17.55 11.20 35.95
CA THR A 220 17.29 12.03 34.76
C THR A 220 16.17 11.46 33.88
N PHE A 221 16.10 10.15 33.76
CA PHE A 221 15.00 9.49 33.00
C PHE A 221 13.64 9.67 33.69
N LEU A 222 13.59 9.52 35.01
CA LEU A 222 12.36 9.77 35.80
C LEU A 222 11.90 11.23 35.71
N GLN A 223 12.83 12.18 35.71
CA GLN A 223 12.51 13.60 35.54
C GLN A 223 11.94 13.89 34.14
N MET A 224 12.47 13.27 33.09
CA MET A 224 11.91 13.40 31.72
C MET A 224 10.48 12.85 31.63
N ILE A 225 10.18 11.72 32.26
CA ILE A 225 8.83 11.12 32.25
C ILE A 225 7.85 12.01 33.02
N ILE A 226 8.26 12.59 34.16
CA ILE A 226 7.40 13.46 34.98
C ILE A 226 7.13 14.79 34.22
N ILE A 227 8.09 15.34 33.51
CA ILE A 227 7.92 16.58 32.72
C ILE A 227 7.02 16.33 31.51
N SER A 228 7.09 15.12 30.90
CA SER A 228 6.23 14.73 29.78
C SER A 228 4.76 14.53 30.16
N SER A 229 4.43 14.28 31.42
CA SER A 229 3.06 14.03 31.88
C SER A 229 2.28 15.27 32.28
N HIS A 230 2.87 16.48 32.24
CA HIS A 230 2.24 17.72 32.71
C HIS A 230 1.90 18.73 31.60
N HIS A 231 1.76 18.32 30.35
CA HIS A 231 1.19 19.18 29.33
C HIS A 231 -0.25 18.79 28.98
N ARG A 232 -1.17 19.06 29.92
CA ARG A 232 -2.55 19.40 29.63
C ARG A 232 -2.64 20.93 29.63
N GLY A 233 -2.71 21.53 28.48
CA GLY A 233 -2.95 22.95 28.29
C GLY A 233 -3.61 23.21 26.94
N PRO A 234 -4.28 24.35 26.74
CA PRO A 234 -5.68 24.38 26.33
C PRO A 234 -5.86 24.53 24.81
N ARG A 235 -7.12 24.24 24.36
CA ARG A 235 -7.65 24.52 23.03
C ARG A 235 -7.36 25.94 22.57
N GLY A 236 -6.85 26.04 21.34
CA GLY A 236 -6.78 27.32 20.63
C GLY A 236 -6.28 27.16 19.20
N GLY A 237 -7.18 27.30 18.21
CA GLY A 237 -7.02 28.05 16.99
C GLY A 237 -6.06 27.57 15.91
N GLY A 238 -6.64 27.11 14.79
CA GLY A 238 -6.41 27.57 13.43
C GLY A 238 -4.95 27.64 12.92
N GLY A 239 -4.64 26.79 11.92
CA GLY A 239 -3.46 26.94 11.11
C GLY A 239 -3.54 25.98 9.91
N GLY A 240 -4.22 26.42 8.82
CA GLY A 240 -4.26 25.69 7.57
C GLY A 240 -2.88 25.64 6.92
N PHE A 241 -2.40 24.45 6.66
CA PHE A 241 -1.30 24.26 5.69
C PHE A 241 -1.94 23.95 4.34
N GLY A 242 -1.96 24.98 3.49
CA GLY A 242 -2.25 24.84 2.07
C GLY A 242 -1.14 24.04 1.39
N GLY A 243 -1.40 22.79 1.09
CA GLY A 243 -0.60 21.98 0.19
C GLY A 243 -1.02 22.29 -1.24
N GLY A 244 -0.14 22.95 -2.01
CA GLY A 244 -0.36 23.27 -3.41
C GLY A 244 -0.53 21.99 -4.24
N SER A 245 -1.69 21.83 -4.86
CA SER A 245 -1.91 20.83 -5.89
C SER A 245 -1.27 21.33 -7.19
N SER A 246 -0.14 20.74 -7.56
CA SER A 246 0.35 20.84 -8.92
C SER A 246 -0.46 19.88 -9.78
N GLY A 247 -1.46 20.39 -10.46
CA GLY A 247 -2.21 19.69 -11.49
C GLY A 247 -1.30 19.39 -12.67
N PHE A 248 -1.00 18.11 -12.89
CA PHE A 248 -0.51 17.65 -14.18
C PHE A 248 -1.72 17.18 -14.99
N GLY A 249 -1.95 17.87 -16.09
CA GLY A 249 -2.99 17.53 -17.04
C GLY A 249 -2.77 16.14 -17.63
N GLY A 250 -3.74 15.25 -17.37
CA GLY A 250 -3.80 13.94 -17.98
C GLY A 250 -4.21 14.06 -19.43
N GLY A 251 -3.31 13.66 -20.34
CA GLY A 251 -3.63 13.49 -21.75
C GLY A 251 -4.69 12.41 -21.94
N ASN A 252 -5.79 12.79 -22.56
CA ASN A 252 -6.87 11.91 -22.99
C ASN A 252 -6.35 11.03 -24.15
N SER A 253 -6.01 9.77 -23.87
CA SER A 253 -5.81 8.78 -24.93
C SER A 253 -7.02 7.86 -24.96
N GLY A 254 -7.96 8.17 -25.85
CA GLY A 254 -9.10 7.32 -26.16
C GLY A 254 -8.63 5.98 -26.70
N GLY A 255 -8.79 4.92 -25.90
CA GLY A 255 -8.68 3.53 -26.31
C GLY A 255 -9.92 2.79 -25.84
N ASN A 256 -10.49 1.95 -26.69
CA ASN A 256 -11.66 1.13 -26.44
C ASN A 256 -11.40 0.25 -25.17
N GLY A 257 -11.99 0.58 -24.03
CA GLY A 257 -11.81 -0.11 -22.75
C GLY A 257 -11.06 0.69 -21.67
N GLY A 258 -10.89 2.00 -21.87
CA GLY A 258 -10.22 2.90 -20.91
C GLY A 258 -10.94 3.01 -19.56
N PHE A 259 -10.18 3.29 -18.53
CA PHE A 259 -10.67 3.61 -17.20
C PHE A 259 -11.18 5.06 -17.14
N GLY A 260 -11.95 5.41 -16.12
CA GLY A 260 -12.70 6.66 -16.02
C GLY A 260 -11.96 7.87 -15.44
N GLY A 261 -10.63 7.81 -15.27
CA GLY A 261 -9.82 8.93 -14.79
C GLY A 261 -9.78 9.12 -13.28
N GLY A 262 -10.05 8.07 -12.51
CA GLY A 262 -9.96 8.09 -11.05
C GLY A 262 -8.55 8.27 -10.51
N SER A 263 -8.43 8.66 -9.26
CA SER A 263 -7.16 8.86 -8.57
C SER A 263 -7.16 8.27 -7.16
N SER A 264 -5.98 7.92 -6.65
CA SER A 264 -5.73 7.51 -5.27
C SER A 264 -4.76 8.46 -4.59
N ASN A 265 -4.91 8.61 -3.27
CA ASN A 265 -3.98 9.36 -2.41
C ASN A 265 -2.99 8.43 -1.67
N GLY A 266 -2.94 7.16 -2.02
CA GLY A 266 -2.08 6.17 -1.38
C GLY A 266 -2.76 5.34 -0.31
N GLY A 267 -4.11 5.37 -0.23
CA GLY A 267 -4.87 4.44 0.61
C GLY A 267 -4.68 2.99 0.18
N GLY A 268 -4.87 2.05 1.10
CA GLY A 268 -4.72 0.62 0.87
C GLY A 268 -3.64 -0.04 1.71
N SER A 269 -3.13 -1.19 1.29
CA SER A 269 -2.15 -1.96 2.07
C SER A 269 -1.14 -2.67 1.18
N SER A 270 0.04 -2.96 1.71
CA SER A 270 1.07 -3.73 1.05
C SER A 270 1.61 -4.84 1.94
N GLY A 271 2.25 -5.83 1.34
CA GLY A 271 2.87 -6.92 2.05
C GLY A 271 3.61 -7.89 1.13
N SER A 272 4.12 -8.96 1.73
CA SER A 272 4.87 -10.02 1.04
C SER A 272 4.34 -11.40 1.42
N TRP A 273 4.69 -12.40 0.58
CA TRP A 273 4.36 -13.81 0.82
C TRP A 273 5.57 -14.74 0.74
#